data_20485747c1e27cef43d0a137b0bdfd91
#
_entry.id   20485747c1e27cef43d0a137b0bdfd91
#
_cell.length_a   1.000
_cell.length_b   1.000
_cell.length_c   1.000
_cell.angle_alpha   90.00
_cell.angle_beta   90.00
_cell.angle_gamma   90.00
#
_symmetry.space_group_name_H-M   'P 1'
#
loop_
_entity.id
_entity.type
_entity.pdbx_description
1 polymer ?
#
loop_
_entity_poly.entity_id
_entity_poly.type
_entity_poly.pdbx_seq_one_letter_code
_entity_poly.pdbx_strand_id
1 'polypeptide(L)'
;EELWERLKVNVDLAKELKVKIFSFPMKYAPINRTDRKFVGKFWNKKYLKNIYAILNVTKGIVADGESFFFKAFGRNVEEFYVILSMPKEFVTYRNYFEENGLAAEWRDKFLQLSIEEKNELLQVLSEERTTQNSRLIELLGYYSIRKETE
;
A
#
# COMPACT_ATOMS: atom_id res chain seq x y z
N GLU A 1 10.01 -2.52 4.45
CA GLU A 1 10.55 -3.81 4.86
C GLU A 1 10.24 -4.08 6.34
N GLU A 2 10.84 -3.35 7.26
CA GLU A 2 10.68 -3.53 8.72
C GLU A 2 9.20 -3.57 9.18
N LEU A 3 8.32 -2.74 8.64
CA LEU A 3 6.90 -2.75 8.99
C LEU A 3 6.25 -4.09 8.63
N TRP A 4 6.49 -4.59 7.43
CA TRP A 4 5.95 -5.87 6.99
C TRP A 4 6.44 -7.02 7.87
N GLU A 5 7.75 -7.05 8.16
CA GLU A 5 8.37 -8.07 9.01
C GLU A 5 7.80 -8.07 10.43
N ARG A 6 7.63 -6.90 11.04
CA ARG A 6 7.00 -6.77 12.38
C ARG A 6 5.55 -7.26 12.39
N LEU A 7 4.78 -6.93 11.36
CA LEU A 7 3.40 -7.40 11.25
C LEU A 7 3.35 -8.92 11.05
N LYS A 8 4.26 -9.48 10.24
CA LYS A 8 4.36 -10.93 10.00
C LYS A 8 4.68 -11.69 11.27
N VAL A 9 5.63 -11.20 12.08
CA VAL A 9 5.94 -11.79 13.40
C VAL A 9 4.69 -11.86 14.27
N ASN A 10 3.88 -10.80 14.32
CA ASN A 10 2.63 -10.81 15.10
C ASN A 10 1.62 -11.83 14.59
N VAL A 11 1.53 -12.02 13.27
CA VAL A 11 0.67 -13.05 12.66
C VAL A 11 1.16 -14.46 13.03
N ASP A 12 2.46 -14.69 12.97
CA ASP A 12 3.06 -15.99 13.31
C ASP A 12 2.87 -16.33 14.81
N LEU A 13 3.10 -15.35 15.69
CA LEU A 13 2.84 -15.51 17.13
C LEU A 13 1.37 -15.76 17.44
N ALA A 14 0.46 -15.05 16.79
CA ALA A 14 -0.98 -15.27 16.95
C ALA A 14 -1.38 -16.70 16.59
N LYS A 15 -0.80 -17.23 15.50
CA LYS A 15 -1.01 -18.60 15.05
C LYS A 15 -0.42 -19.63 16.02
N GLU A 16 0.82 -19.44 16.44
CA GLU A 16 1.54 -20.34 17.34
C GLU A 16 0.87 -20.43 18.72
N LEU A 17 0.57 -19.26 19.30
CA LEU A 17 -0.02 -19.17 20.64
C LEU A 17 -1.54 -19.32 20.66
N LYS A 18 -2.18 -19.43 19.50
CA LYS A 18 -3.64 -19.50 19.33
C LYS A 18 -4.37 -18.33 20.02
N VAL A 19 -3.79 -17.14 19.94
CA VAL A 19 -4.33 -15.89 20.48
C VAL A 19 -4.60 -14.88 19.38
N LYS A 20 -5.43 -13.88 19.66
CA LYS A 20 -5.62 -12.75 18.75
C LYS A 20 -4.65 -11.62 19.10
N ILE A 21 -3.86 -11.19 18.13
CA ILE A 21 -2.95 -10.06 18.25
C ILE A 21 -3.42 -8.97 17.28
N PHE A 22 -3.64 -7.77 17.81
CA PHE A 22 -4.00 -6.61 17.02
C PHE A 22 -2.79 -5.70 16.87
N SER A 23 -2.50 -5.27 15.64
CA SER A 23 -1.43 -4.34 15.34
C SER A 23 -2.01 -3.06 14.75
N PHE A 24 -1.66 -1.94 15.35
CA PHE A 24 -2.05 -0.62 14.87
C PHE A 24 -0.81 0.20 14.50
N PRO A 25 -0.31 0.07 13.27
CA PRO A 25 0.79 0.90 12.82
C PRO A 25 0.40 2.37 12.90
N MET A 26 1.13 3.14 13.69
CA MET A 26 0.91 4.58 13.82
C MET A 26 2.02 5.34 13.11
N LYS A 27 1.64 6.45 12.47
CA LYS A 27 2.61 7.36 11.90
C LYS A 27 3.46 7.98 13.01
N TYR A 28 4.78 7.87 12.88
CA TYR A 28 5.70 8.55 13.78
C TYR A 28 5.52 10.08 13.70
N ALA A 29 5.38 10.71 14.84
CA ALA A 29 5.36 12.15 14.99
C ALA A 29 6.49 12.57 15.95
N PRO A 30 7.48 13.37 15.51
CA PRO A 30 8.54 13.86 16.39
C PRO A 30 7.98 14.72 17.52
N ILE A 31 8.50 14.56 18.72
CA ILE A 31 8.03 15.26 19.94
C ILE A 31 8.21 16.79 19.82
N ASN A 32 9.22 17.22 19.08
CA ASN A 32 9.55 18.64 18.87
C ASN A 32 8.74 19.30 17.73
N ARG A 33 7.75 18.61 17.16
CA ARG A 33 6.89 19.14 16.08
C ARG A 33 5.43 18.97 16.44
N THR A 34 4.65 20.03 16.26
CA THR A 34 3.21 20.03 16.45
C THR A 34 2.43 19.72 15.18
N ASP A 35 3.09 19.86 14.02
CA ASP A 35 2.47 19.50 12.74
C ASP A 35 2.55 17.97 12.50
N ARG A 36 1.53 17.42 11.86
CA ARG A 36 1.48 16.00 11.47
C ARG A 36 2.07 15.74 10.07
N LYS A 37 2.86 16.68 9.54
CA LYS A 37 3.39 16.61 8.16
C LYS A 37 4.70 15.85 8.05
N PHE A 38 5.31 15.48 9.17
CA PHE A 38 6.56 14.72 9.14
C PHE A 38 6.39 13.40 8.37
N VAL A 39 7.33 13.13 7.47
CA VAL A 39 7.45 11.87 6.75
C VAL A 39 8.85 11.33 7.01
N GLY A 40 8.95 10.12 7.53
CA GLY A 40 10.24 9.45 7.81
C GLY A 40 11.06 9.25 6.54
N LYS A 41 12.38 9.16 6.69
CA LYS A 41 13.36 9.07 5.59
C LYS A 41 13.03 7.99 4.53
N PHE A 42 12.48 6.85 4.95
CA PHE A 42 12.17 5.70 4.07
C PHE A 42 10.69 5.63 3.68
N TRP A 43 9.92 6.67 4.00
CA TRP A 43 8.50 6.78 3.68
C TRP A 43 8.24 7.90 2.69
N ASN A 44 7.15 7.82 1.98
CA ASN A 44 6.64 8.89 1.14
C ASN A 44 5.13 9.04 1.36
N LYS A 45 4.56 10.14 0.88
CA LYS A 45 3.12 10.41 1.05
C LYS A 45 2.23 9.34 0.41
N LYS A 46 2.66 8.78 -0.72
CA LYS A 46 1.91 7.73 -1.43
C LYS A 46 1.82 6.46 -0.59
N TYR A 47 2.93 5.99 -0.03
CA TYR A 47 2.97 4.82 0.83
C TYR A 47 2.13 5.00 2.08
N LEU A 48 2.24 6.15 2.74
CA LEU A 48 1.42 6.45 3.91
C LEU A 48 -0.07 6.45 3.59
N LYS A 49 -0.47 7.03 2.45
CA LYS A 49 -1.85 7.04 1.99
C LYS A 49 -2.42 5.62 1.80
N ASN A 50 -1.62 4.71 1.26
CA ASN A 50 -2.03 3.32 1.07
C ASN A 50 -2.04 2.53 2.38
N ILE A 51 -1.10 2.75 3.31
CA ILE A 51 -1.17 2.17 4.66
C ILE A 51 -2.47 2.58 5.34
N TYR A 52 -2.85 3.85 5.31
CA TYR A 52 -4.12 4.30 5.88
C TYR A 52 -5.32 3.65 5.19
N ALA A 53 -5.28 3.46 3.87
CA ALA A 53 -6.34 2.75 3.15
C ALA A 53 -6.47 1.29 3.63
N ILE A 54 -5.36 0.57 3.77
CA ILE A 54 -5.34 -0.80 4.28
C ILE A 54 -5.91 -0.84 5.70
N LEU A 55 -5.45 0.03 6.60
CA LEU A 55 -5.90 0.07 8.00
C LEU A 55 -7.39 0.42 8.12
N ASN A 56 -7.91 1.30 7.28
CA ASN A 56 -9.34 1.62 7.25
C ASN A 56 -10.18 0.42 6.82
N VAL A 57 -9.77 -0.30 5.79
CA VAL A 57 -10.49 -1.48 5.28
C VAL A 57 -10.42 -2.64 6.27
N THR A 58 -9.27 -2.87 6.87
CA THR A 58 -9.05 -3.96 7.83
C THR A 58 -9.47 -3.60 9.25
N LYS A 59 -9.84 -2.32 9.50
CA LYS A 59 -10.11 -1.76 10.84
C LYS A 59 -8.97 -2.00 11.83
N GLY A 60 -7.74 -2.04 11.33
CA GLY A 60 -6.54 -2.32 12.11
C GLY A 60 -6.39 -3.79 12.55
N ILE A 61 -7.27 -4.68 12.13
CA ILE A 61 -7.19 -6.11 12.46
C ILE A 61 -6.21 -6.77 11.51
N VAL A 62 -4.96 -6.91 11.92
CA VAL A 62 -3.90 -7.50 11.08
C VAL A 62 -3.80 -9.01 11.26
N ALA A 63 -4.22 -9.53 12.39
CA ALA A 63 -3.91 -10.89 12.83
C ALA A 63 -5.05 -11.90 12.72
N ASP A 64 -6.02 -11.68 11.85
CA ASP A 64 -7.16 -12.61 11.69
C ASP A 64 -6.83 -13.79 10.74
N GLY A 65 -5.56 -14.16 10.70
CA GLY A 65 -5.03 -15.27 9.93
C GLY A 65 -4.02 -14.86 8.85
N GLU A 66 -3.19 -15.83 8.47
CA GLU A 66 -2.10 -15.64 7.52
C GLU A 66 -2.63 -15.24 6.12
N SER A 67 -3.71 -15.86 5.64
CA SER A 67 -4.28 -15.55 4.34
C SER A 67 -4.85 -14.13 4.26
N PHE A 68 -5.45 -13.65 5.33
CA PHE A 68 -5.94 -12.28 5.43
C PHE A 68 -4.78 -11.27 5.41
N PHE A 69 -3.73 -11.54 6.18
CA PHE A 69 -2.52 -10.72 6.19
C PHE A 69 -1.86 -10.66 4.81
N PHE A 70 -1.69 -11.79 4.13
CA PHE A 70 -1.10 -11.84 2.80
C PHE A 70 -1.91 -11.07 1.76
N LYS A 71 -3.22 -11.10 1.86
CA LYS A 71 -4.09 -10.32 0.97
C LYS A 71 -3.95 -8.82 1.21
N ALA A 72 -3.88 -8.39 2.47
CA ALA A 72 -3.82 -6.98 2.85
C ALA A 72 -2.43 -6.37 2.68
N PHE A 73 -1.37 -7.11 3.00
CA PHE A 73 0.01 -6.61 3.09
C PHE A 73 0.99 -7.31 2.14
N GLY A 74 0.53 -8.29 1.36
CA GLY A 74 1.39 -9.08 0.47
C GLY A 74 2.03 -10.28 1.17
N ARG A 75 2.42 -11.28 0.37
CA ARG A 75 3.06 -12.51 0.84
C ARG A 75 4.55 -12.33 1.19
N ASN A 76 5.13 -11.26 0.70
CA ASN A 76 6.52 -10.88 0.92
C ASN A 76 6.67 -9.35 0.80
N VAL A 77 7.87 -8.86 1.04
CA VAL A 77 8.18 -7.44 1.02
C VAL A 77 7.97 -6.83 -0.37
N GLU A 78 8.29 -7.56 -1.43
CA GLU A 78 8.13 -7.10 -2.81
C GLU A 78 6.65 -6.87 -3.14
N GLU A 79 5.77 -7.81 -2.81
CA GLU A 79 4.33 -7.64 -2.97
C GLU A 79 3.78 -6.50 -2.10
N PHE A 80 4.33 -6.31 -0.90
CA PHE A 80 3.98 -5.20 -0.05
C PHE A 80 4.27 -3.85 -0.72
N TYR A 81 5.43 -3.68 -1.34
CA TYR A 81 5.75 -2.46 -2.08
C TYR A 81 4.82 -2.25 -3.30
N VAL A 82 4.43 -3.31 -3.99
CA VAL A 82 3.43 -3.22 -5.06
C VAL A 82 2.11 -2.70 -4.53
N ILE A 83 1.62 -3.23 -3.41
CA ILE A 83 0.37 -2.77 -2.76
C ILE A 83 0.48 -1.31 -2.31
N LEU A 84 1.63 -0.89 -1.76
CA LEU A 84 1.86 0.50 -1.37
C LEU A 84 1.89 1.47 -2.56
N SER A 85 2.24 0.99 -3.74
CA SER A 85 2.30 1.79 -4.97
C SER A 85 0.98 1.82 -5.75
N MET A 86 0.09 0.88 -5.50
CA MET A 86 -1.19 0.69 -6.17
C MET A 86 -2.12 1.92 -6.03
N PRO A 87 -3.03 2.19 -6.98
CA PRO A 87 -4.09 3.17 -6.76
C PRO A 87 -4.82 2.93 -5.43
N LYS A 88 -5.04 4.00 -4.65
CA LYS A 88 -5.73 3.89 -3.35
C LYS A 88 -7.10 3.24 -3.47
N GLU A 89 -7.83 3.55 -4.53
CA GLU A 89 -9.15 2.97 -4.81
C GLU A 89 -9.08 1.44 -4.96
N PHE A 90 -8.02 0.94 -5.61
CA PHE A 90 -7.80 -0.51 -5.77
C PHE A 90 -7.45 -1.20 -4.45
N VAL A 91 -6.79 -0.51 -3.53
CA VAL A 91 -6.55 -1.01 -2.18
C VAL A 91 -7.85 -1.05 -1.38
N THR A 92 -8.65 0.02 -1.46
CA THR A 92 -9.90 0.16 -0.70
C THR A 92 -10.95 -0.87 -1.14
N TYR A 93 -11.10 -1.08 -2.44
CA TYR A 93 -12.07 -2.02 -3.03
C TYR A 93 -11.38 -3.20 -3.70
N ARG A 94 -10.50 -3.87 -2.96
CA ARG A 94 -9.58 -4.88 -3.49
C ARG A 94 -10.26 -5.97 -4.29
N ASN A 95 -11.32 -6.58 -3.77
CA ASN A 95 -12.02 -7.65 -4.46
C ASN A 95 -12.60 -7.18 -5.79
N TYR A 96 -13.28 -6.04 -5.80
CA TYR A 96 -13.88 -5.48 -7.01
C TYR A 96 -12.87 -5.27 -8.14
N PHE A 97 -11.71 -4.67 -7.83
CA PHE A 97 -10.69 -4.38 -8.84
C PHE A 97 -9.83 -5.59 -9.22
N GLU A 98 -9.73 -6.60 -8.38
CA GLU A 98 -9.13 -7.90 -8.75
C GLU A 98 -10.09 -8.70 -9.66
N GLU A 99 -11.37 -8.72 -9.35
CA GLU A 99 -12.38 -9.47 -10.13
C GLU A 99 -12.63 -8.88 -11.53
N ASN A 100 -12.61 -7.55 -11.67
CA ASN A 100 -12.78 -6.90 -12.97
C ASN A 100 -11.48 -6.81 -13.79
N GLY A 101 -10.35 -7.29 -13.26
CA GLY A 101 -9.08 -7.36 -13.95
C GLY A 101 -8.23 -6.08 -13.95
N LEU A 102 -8.77 -4.93 -13.51
CA LEU A 102 -8.03 -3.65 -13.52
C LEU A 102 -6.81 -3.65 -12.59
N ALA A 103 -6.90 -4.30 -11.43
CA ALA A 103 -5.77 -4.42 -10.53
C ALA A 103 -4.63 -5.26 -11.13
N ALA A 104 -4.96 -6.37 -11.80
CA ALA A 104 -3.99 -7.21 -12.49
C ALA A 104 -3.33 -6.46 -13.66
N GLU A 105 -4.11 -5.75 -14.46
CA GLU A 105 -3.63 -4.95 -15.59
C GLU A 105 -2.66 -3.85 -15.12
N TRP A 106 -3.02 -3.10 -14.07
CA TRP A 106 -2.13 -2.12 -13.46
C TRP A 106 -0.83 -2.77 -12.96
N ARG A 107 -0.93 -3.89 -12.26
CA ARG A 107 0.21 -4.62 -11.68
C ARG A 107 1.19 -5.06 -12.75
N ASP A 108 0.69 -5.64 -13.85
CA ASP A 108 1.53 -6.08 -14.95
C ASP A 108 2.31 -4.92 -15.58
N LYS A 109 1.66 -3.78 -15.80
CA LYS A 109 2.32 -2.56 -16.30
C LYS A 109 3.33 -2.01 -15.29
N PHE A 110 2.99 -1.97 -14.01
CA PHE A 110 3.89 -1.50 -12.95
C PHE A 110 5.15 -2.36 -12.81
N LEU A 111 5.01 -3.67 -12.88
CA LEU A 111 6.14 -4.60 -12.77
C LEU A 111 7.10 -4.52 -13.95
N GLN A 112 6.64 -4.04 -15.11
CA GLN A 112 7.49 -3.82 -16.29
C GLN A 112 8.30 -2.51 -16.22
N LEU A 113 8.04 -1.64 -15.27
CA LEU A 113 8.81 -0.41 -15.09
C LEU A 113 10.22 -0.71 -14.57
N SER A 114 11.18 0.10 -14.99
CA SER A 114 12.52 0.12 -14.38
C SER A 114 12.46 0.66 -12.94
N ILE A 115 13.53 0.49 -12.18
CA ILE A 115 13.65 1.05 -10.83
C ILE A 115 13.54 2.58 -10.87
N GLU A 116 14.16 3.21 -11.86
CA GLU A 116 14.11 4.66 -12.07
C GLU A 116 12.69 5.14 -12.36
N GLU A 117 11.98 4.44 -13.25
CA GLU A 117 10.57 4.74 -13.57
C GLU A 117 9.65 4.56 -12.36
N LYS A 118 9.85 3.51 -11.54
CA LYS A 118 9.10 3.32 -10.29
C LYS A 118 9.35 4.44 -9.30
N ASN A 119 10.59 4.88 -9.15
CA ASN A 119 10.95 6.01 -8.29
C ASN A 119 10.33 7.32 -8.80
N GLU A 120 10.37 7.58 -10.10
CA GLU A 120 9.72 8.74 -10.72
C GLU A 120 8.21 8.72 -10.48
N LEU A 121 7.55 7.58 -10.67
CA LEU A 121 6.12 7.41 -10.40
C LEU A 121 5.78 7.77 -8.96
N LEU A 122 6.55 7.28 -7.99
CA LEU A 122 6.33 7.58 -6.57
C LEU A 122 6.54 9.05 -6.25
N GLN A 123 7.49 9.73 -6.89
CA GLN A 123 7.67 11.18 -6.75
C GLN A 123 6.48 11.96 -7.33
N VAL A 124 6.02 11.59 -8.53
CA VAL A 124 4.83 12.19 -9.15
C VAL A 124 3.63 12.08 -8.24
N LEU A 125 3.37 10.89 -7.68
CA LEU A 125 2.22 10.62 -6.81
C LEU A 125 2.33 11.27 -5.43
N SER A 126 3.54 11.44 -4.90
CA SER A 126 3.78 11.98 -3.56
C SER A 126 3.89 13.50 -3.55
N GLU A 127 4.44 14.08 -4.59
CA GLU A 127 4.78 15.51 -4.68
C GLU A 127 3.91 16.26 -5.70
N GLU A 128 2.94 15.58 -6.31
CA GLU A 128 2.04 16.15 -7.34
C GLU A 128 2.81 16.74 -8.52
N ARG A 129 3.90 16.10 -8.92
CA ARG A 129 4.70 16.48 -10.06
C ARG A 129 4.10 15.94 -11.36
N THR A 130 4.51 16.54 -12.48
CA THR A 130 4.22 16.05 -13.83
C THR A 130 5.38 15.19 -14.35
N THR A 131 5.08 14.31 -15.31
CA THR A 131 6.09 13.50 -16.01
C THR A 131 5.90 13.60 -17.51
N GLN A 132 7.00 13.44 -18.27
CA GLN A 132 6.99 13.33 -19.72
C GLN A 132 7.08 11.86 -20.20
N ASN A 133 7.25 10.92 -19.27
CA ASN A 133 7.35 9.50 -19.58
C ASN A 133 5.98 8.95 -19.98
N SER A 134 5.84 8.50 -21.24
CA SER A 134 4.55 7.99 -21.76
C SER A 134 4.00 6.77 -21.02
N ARG A 135 4.88 5.87 -20.55
CA ARG A 135 4.50 4.69 -19.77
C ARG A 135 3.93 5.09 -18.42
N LEU A 136 4.51 6.11 -17.78
CA LEU A 136 4.01 6.64 -16.51
C LEU A 136 2.70 7.42 -16.70
N ILE A 137 2.56 8.17 -17.78
CA ILE A 137 1.31 8.88 -18.13
C ILE A 137 0.17 7.88 -18.29
N GLU A 138 0.39 6.79 -19.02
CA GLU A 138 -0.58 5.72 -19.17
C GLU A 138 -0.95 5.11 -17.81
N LEU A 139 0.04 4.78 -16.99
CA LEU A 139 -0.16 4.17 -15.67
C LEU A 139 -0.91 5.12 -14.71
N LEU A 140 -0.62 6.42 -14.77
CA LEU A 140 -1.30 7.44 -13.95
C LEU A 140 -2.81 7.50 -14.21
N GLY A 141 -3.29 7.09 -15.37
CA GLY A 141 -4.71 6.97 -15.68
C GLY A 141 -5.49 6.09 -14.69
N TYR A 142 -4.87 5.03 -14.20
CA TYR A 142 -5.48 4.13 -13.22
C TYR A 142 -5.76 4.78 -11.87
N TYR A 143 -5.00 5.81 -11.49
CA TYR A 143 -5.16 6.50 -10.20
C TYR A 143 -6.39 7.43 -10.16
N SER A 144 -7.01 7.69 -11.32
CA SER A 144 -8.25 8.44 -11.44
C SER A 144 -9.49 7.56 -11.45
N ILE A 145 -9.34 6.25 -11.61
CA ILE A 145 -10.45 5.31 -11.64
C ILE A 145 -11.12 5.25 -10.26
N ARG A 146 -12.45 5.20 -10.26
CA ARG A 146 -13.27 5.03 -9.05
C ARG A 146 -14.16 3.81 -9.23
N LYS A 147 -14.51 3.18 -8.11
CA LYS A 147 -15.53 2.13 -8.11
C LYS A 147 -16.85 2.75 -8.55
N GLU A 148 -17.49 2.13 -9.54
CA GLU A 148 -18.85 2.52 -9.94
C GLU A 148 -19.79 2.26 -8.75
N THR A 149 -20.55 3.29 -8.38
CA THR A 149 -21.65 3.16 -7.42
C THR A 149 -22.87 2.70 -8.18
N GLU A 150 -23.38 1.55 -7.76
CA GLU A 150 -24.70 1.08 -8.22
C GLU A 150 -25.81 2.06 -7.80
#